data_ea9fd462c8f82724d70e96b03d728bd3
#
_entry.id   ea9fd462c8f82724d70e96b03d728bd3
#
_cell.length_a   1.000
_cell.length_b   1.000
_cell.length_c   1.000
_cell.angle_alpha   90.00
_cell.angle_beta   90.00
_cell.angle_gamma   90.00
#
_symmetry.space_group_name_H-M   'P 1'
#
loop_
_entity.id
_entity.type
_entity.pdbx_description
1 polymer ?
#
loop_
_entity_poly.entity_id
_entity_poly.type
_entity_poly.pdbx_seq_one_letter_code
_entity_poly.pdbx_strand_id
1 'polypeptide(L)'
;MRTDANPNQDRKMTNVFERYLTVWVLLCIIAGILLGKVAPGFARYLDGMAIYVKGAPVVSIPIAICLFFMMYPIMVKIDFGTVIKAGKSGKPVLLTLFVNWCIKPFTMYGISLFFLGTLFYGFIGPEATDYVKMPFGLDLPVGATHGAGTVLLVDGVKMMEIPLWRSYLAGCILLGIAPCTAMVLVWGYLSRGNDGLTLVMVAINSLTMLVLYGLLGGFLLGVGRLPVPWQALLLSILIYVALPLVAGYLSRKWIIAAKGAVWFQEKFLHVLTPVTIIALLITLVLLFSFKGEIIVANPLTILWIAIPLFIQTVLIFAIGYWLARKLRLSYADAAPAAMIGASNHFEVAIATATMLFGLSSGAALATVVGVLIEVPVMLMLVKVCTSTQHWFKDFLNGMTVPEALADIMNRLNTLQQQVNQLARQGQTGNPKVK
;
A
#
# COMPACT_ATOMS: atom_id res chain seq x y z
N MET A 1 32.98 -2.32 28.22
CA MET A 1 32.46 -0.97 28.05
C MET A 1 31.15 -1.06 27.29
N ARG A 2 30.04 -1.01 28.01
CA ARG A 2 28.69 -0.88 27.43
C ARG A 2 28.51 0.59 27.05
N THR A 3 28.48 0.89 25.78
CA THR A 3 28.01 2.18 25.26
C THR A 3 26.48 2.08 25.19
N ASP A 4 25.82 2.77 26.09
CA ASP A 4 24.37 2.95 26.11
C ASP A 4 23.93 3.75 24.88
N ALA A 5 23.73 3.07 23.76
CA ALA A 5 22.95 3.62 22.66
C ALA A 5 21.51 3.69 23.15
N ASN A 6 21.03 4.91 23.34
CA ASN A 6 19.73 5.21 23.91
C ASN A 6 18.61 4.78 22.95
N PRO A 7 17.91 3.64 23.20
CA PRO A 7 16.88 3.13 22.32
C PRO A 7 15.64 4.04 22.24
N ASN A 8 15.61 5.10 23.04
CA ASN A 8 14.51 6.07 23.09
C ASN A 8 14.58 7.18 22.04
N GLN A 9 15.72 7.36 21.35
CA GLN A 9 15.84 8.42 20.35
C GLN A 9 15.27 7.98 18.99
N ASP A 10 15.41 6.71 18.63
CA ASP A 10 14.83 6.14 17.40
C ASP A 10 13.32 5.96 17.50
N ARG A 11 12.81 5.65 18.71
CA ARG A 11 11.38 5.64 19.00
C ARG A 11 10.71 7.02 18.87
N LYS A 12 11.42 8.13 19.02
CA LYS A 12 10.80 9.47 18.95
C LYS A 12 10.53 9.94 17.52
N MET A 13 11.39 9.68 16.57
CA MET A 13 11.18 10.14 15.17
C MET A 13 10.15 9.30 14.42
N THR A 14 10.18 7.97 14.55
CA THR A 14 9.13 7.07 14.06
C THR A 14 7.78 7.39 14.70
N ASN A 15 7.72 7.61 15.99
CA ASN A 15 6.48 7.94 16.71
C ASN A 15 5.80 9.22 16.22
N VAL A 16 6.55 10.27 15.86
CA VAL A 16 5.94 11.52 15.36
C VAL A 16 5.36 11.33 13.97
N PHE A 17 6.10 10.68 13.06
CA PHE A 17 5.62 10.41 11.71
C PHE A 17 4.38 9.50 11.73
N GLU A 18 4.45 8.38 12.45
CA GLU A 18 3.36 7.41 12.57
C GLU A 18 2.12 8.02 13.24
N ARG A 19 2.31 8.82 14.28
CA ARG A 19 1.22 9.50 14.99
C ARG A 19 0.47 10.50 14.12
N TYR A 20 1.17 11.18 13.21
CA TYR A 20 0.61 12.20 12.34
C TYR A 20 0.60 11.78 10.87
N LEU A 21 0.64 10.48 10.58
CA LEU A 21 0.69 9.95 9.22
C LEU A 21 -0.42 10.52 8.33
N THR A 22 -1.66 10.57 8.81
CA THR A 22 -2.79 11.14 8.08
C THR A 22 -2.56 12.61 7.73
N VAL A 23 -1.96 13.38 8.65
CA VAL A 23 -1.65 14.80 8.42
C VAL A 23 -0.56 14.93 7.36
N TRP A 24 0.49 14.11 7.42
CA TRP A 24 1.55 14.10 6.40
C TRP A 24 1.02 13.76 5.02
N VAL A 25 0.19 12.72 4.92
CA VAL A 25 -0.45 12.34 3.66
C VAL A 25 -1.34 13.47 3.14
N LEU A 26 -2.17 14.10 3.98
CA LEU A 26 -3.01 15.22 3.59
C LEU A 26 -2.17 16.43 3.11
N LEU A 27 -1.09 16.73 3.79
CA LEU A 27 -0.17 17.79 3.36
C LEU A 27 0.47 17.48 2.00
N CYS A 28 0.86 16.23 1.75
CA CYS A 28 1.39 15.80 0.45
C CYS A 28 0.36 15.91 -0.66
N ILE A 29 -0.91 15.59 -0.37
CA ILE A 29 -2.02 15.75 -1.32
C ILE A 29 -2.18 17.23 -1.69
N ILE A 30 -2.28 18.10 -0.69
CA ILE A 30 -2.43 19.55 -0.90
C ILE A 30 -1.20 20.10 -1.64
N ALA A 31 0.02 19.76 -1.21
CA ALA A 31 1.25 20.20 -1.83
C ALA A 31 1.35 19.70 -3.30
N GLY A 32 0.99 18.45 -3.57
CA GLY A 32 0.98 17.89 -4.91
C GLY A 32 -0.02 18.61 -5.83
N ILE A 33 -1.26 18.79 -5.38
CA ILE A 33 -2.30 19.52 -6.14
C ILE A 33 -1.86 20.96 -6.42
N LEU A 34 -1.33 21.65 -5.42
CA LEU A 34 -0.80 23.00 -5.57
C LEU A 34 0.35 23.05 -6.58
N LEU A 35 1.29 22.11 -6.48
CA LEU A 35 2.43 22.01 -7.40
C LEU A 35 1.95 21.79 -8.85
N GLY A 36 0.99 20.89 -9.07
CA GLY A 36 0.41 20.65 -10.39
C GLY A 36 -0.28 21.90 -10.97
N LYS A 37 -0.96 22.68 -10.11
CA LYS A 37 -1.71 23.87 -10.51
C LYS A 37 -0.81 25.09 -10.72
N VAL A 38 0.19 25.30 -9.86
CA VAL A 38 1.10 26.46 -9.93
C VAL A 38 2.21 26.26 -10.96
N ALA A 39 2.67 25.01 -11.12
CA ALA A 39 3.76 24.67 -12.03
C ALA A 39 3.39 23.50 -12.97
N PRO A 40 2.38 23.65 -13.86
CA PRO A 40 1.97 22.57 -14.76
C PRO A 40 3.08 22.17 -15.74
N GLY A 41 4.00 23.08 -16.05
CA GLY A 41 5.20 22.80 -16.84
C GLY A 41 6.14 21.80 -16.15
N PHE A 42 6.24 21.83 -14.83
CA PHE A 42 7.06 20.92 -14.05
C PHE A 42 6.49 19.49 -14.08
N ALA A 43 5.17 19.33 -13.91
CA ALA A 43 4.52 18.04 -14.03
C ALA A 43 4.72 17.43 -15.44
N ARG A 44 4.54 18.24 -16.50
CA ARG A 44 4.80 17.82 -17.89
C ARG A 44 6.28 17.48 -18.14
N TYR A 45 7.21 18.23 -17.57
CA TYR A 45 8.64 17.94 -17.67
C TYR A 45 8.98 16.59 -17.03
N LEU A 46 8.44 16.28 -15.84
CA LEU A 46 8.64 15.01 -15.17
C LEU A 46 7.98 13.85 -15.93
N ASP A 47 6.81 14.05 -16.54
CA ASP A 47 6.19 13.05 -17.43
C ASP A 47 7.04 12.79 -18.67
N GLY A 48 7.66 13.83 -19.21
CA GLY A 48 8.63 13.74 -20.32
C GLY A 48 9.92 12.96 -19.99
N MET A 49 10.24 12.78 -18.70
CA MET A 49 11.37 11.93 -18.25
C MET A 49 11.04 10.43 -18.27
N ALA A 50 9.96 10.02 -18.92
CA ALA A 50 9.66 8.61 -19.11
C ALA A 50 10.56 8.00 -20.19
N ILE A 51 10.98 6.74 -19.99
CA ILE A 51 11.63 5.94 -21.01
C ILE A 51 10.56 5.43 -21.95
N TYR A 52 10.70 5.76 -23.23
CA TYR A 52 9.81 5.28 -24.29
C TYR A 52 10.51 4.21 -25.12
N VAL A 53 9.80 3.12 -25.40
CA VAL A 53 10.24 2.08 -26.33
C VAL A 53 9.18 1.91 -27.42
N LYS A 54 9.56 2.12 -28.68
CA LYS A 54 8.64 2.11 -29.82
C LYS A 54 7.42 3.03 -29.65
N GLY A 55 7.60 4.19 -29.01
CA GLY A 55 6.54 5.17 -28.77
C GLY A 55 5.62 4.88 -27.56
N ALA A 56 5.76 3.72 -26.91
CA ALA A 56 5.05 3.41 -25.67
C ALA A 56 5.87 3.84 -24.45
N PRO A 57 5.24 4.46 -23.43
CA PRO A 57 5.92 4.76 -22.17
C PRO A 57 6.18 3.45 -21.43
N VAL A 58 7.42 3.20 -21.05
CA VAL A 58 7.84 1.97 -20.37
C VAL A 58 8.06 2.22 -18.90
N VAL A 59 8.77 3.30 -18.54
CA VAL A 59 9.10 3.63 -17.15
C VAL A 59 9.13 5.14 -16.97
N SER A 60 8.40 5.65 -15.98
CA SER A 60 8.61 7.01 -15.48
C SER A 60 9.82 7.00 -14.57
N ILE A 61 10.92 7.63 -14.97
CA ILE A 61 12.18 7.65 -14.21
C ILE A 61 11.98 8.25 -12.81
N PRO A 62 11.30 9.40 -12.62
CA PRO A 62 11.10 9.95 -11.28
C PRO A 62 10.33 9.00 -10.35
N ILE A 63 9.26 8.38 -10.85
CA ILE A 63 8.47 7.42 -10.09
C ILE A 63 9.32 6.17 -9.77
N ALA A 64 10.08 5.66 -10.73
CA ALA A 64 10.91 4.47 -10.53
C ALA A 64 11.99 4.71 -9.45
N ILE A 65 12.63 5.88 -9.45
CA ILE A 65 13.63 6.25 -8.44
C ILE A 65 12.97 6.33 -7.05
N CYS A 66 11.85 7.02 -6.94
CA CYS A 66 11.13 7.15 -5.66
C CYS A 66 10.70 5.77 -5.12
N LEU A 67 10.14 4.93 -5.99
CA LEU A 67 9.72 3.57 -5.61
C LEU A 67 10.90 2.69 -5.22
N PHE A 68 12.03 2.81 -5.93
CA PHE A 68 13.23 2.08 -5.57
C PHE A 68 13.70 2.45 -4.15
N PHE A 69 13.85 3.74 -3.85
CA PHE A 69 14.28 4.21 -2.54
C PHE A 69 13.25 3.96 -1.42
N MET A 70 12.00 3.78 -1.75
CA MET A 70 10.97 3.37 -0.79
C MET A 70 11.01 1.85 -0.52
N MET A 71 11.16 1.03 -1.57
CA MET A 71 11.16 -0.43 -1.47
C MET A 71 12.49 -1.01 -0.97
N TYR A 72 13.61 -0.49 -1.47
CA TYR A 72 14.95 -1.00 -1.16
C TYR A 72 15.24 -1.10 0.35
N PRO A 73 14.97 -0.08 1.20
CA PRO A 73 15.22 -0.18 2.63
C PRO A 73 14.42 -1.28 3.33
N ILE A 74 13.23 -1.58 2.83
CA ILE A 74 12.37 -2.65 3.36
C ILE A 74 12.95 -4.01 2.96
N MET A 75 13.33 -4.16 1.70
CA MET A 75 13.91 -5.40 1.18
C MET A 75 15.25 -5.75 1.84
N VAL A 76 16.05 -4.74 2.18
CA VAL A 76 17.31 -4.90 2.94
C VAL A 76 17.06 -5.47 4.35
N LYS A 77 15.94 -5.14 5.00
CA LYS A 77 15.58 -5.64 6.32
C LYS A 77 15.25 -7.15 6.31
N ILE A 78 14.84 -7.69 5.18
CA ILE A 78 14.41 -9.08 5.05
C ILE A 78 15.59 -10.03 5.26
N ASP A 79 15.46 -10.92 6.23
CA ASP A 79 16.36 -12.05 6.43
C ASP A 79 15.76 -13.32 5.83
N PHE A 80 16.19 -13.66 4.62
CA PHE A 80 15.68 -14.82 3.90
C PHE A 80 15.94 -16.14 4.62
N GLY A 81 17.00 -16.22 5.43
CA GLY A 81 17.28 -17.40 6.26
C GLY A 81 16.22 -17.61 7.34
N THR A 82 15.79 -16.51 7.97
CA THR A 82 14.69 -16.50 8.95
C THR A 82 13.34 -16.73 8.27
N VAL A 83 13.11 -16.17 7.08
CA VAL A 83 11.89 -16.36 6.29
C VAL A 83 11.68 -17.85 5.96
N ILE A 84 12.71 -18.56 5.49
CA ILE A 84 12.63 -20.00 5.18
C ILE A 84 12.33 -20.82 6.45
N LYS A 85 12.92 -20.47 7.58
CA LYS A 85 12.66 -21.13 8.87
C LYS A 85 11.26 -20.84 9.39
N ALA A 86 10.80 -19.59 9.30
CA ALA A 86 9.50 -19.15 9.78
C ALA A 86 8.33 -19.52 8.84
N GLY A 87 8.60 -19.82 7.58
CA GLY A 87 7.64 -20.47 6.68
C GLY A 87 7.11 -21.81 7.23
N LYS A 88 7.82 -22.38 8.22
CA LYS A 88 7.32 -23.51 9.03
C LYS A 88 6.33 -23.11 10.14
N SER A 89 6.19 -21.83 10.48
CA SER A 89 5.19 -21.29 11.43
C SER A 89 3.82 -21.12 10.74
N GLY A 90 3.36 -22.20 10.15
CA GLY A 90 2.38 -22.42 9.10
C GLY A 90 1.12 -21.54 9.06
N LYS A 91 0.39 -21.36 10.18
CA LYS A 91 -1.00 -20.86 10.14
C LYS A 91 -1.12 -19.37 9.75
N PRO A 92 -0.40 -18.40 10.36
CA PRO A 92 -0.57 -16.99 10.00
C PRO A 92 -0.10 -16.69 8.58
N VAL A 93 1.02 -17.29 8.15
CA VAL A 93 1.58 -17.13 6.81
C VAL A 93 0.65 -17.70 5.76
N LEU A 94 0.14 -18.93 5.98
CA LEU A 94 -0.80 -19.57 5.07
C LEU A 94 -2.11 -18.78 4.97
N LEU A 95 -2.63 -18.28 6.09
CA LEU A 95 -3.81 -17.42 6.11
C LEU A 95 -3.60 -16.15 5.26
N THR A 96 -2.47 -15.48 5.46
CA THR A 96 -2.14 -14.26 4.71
C THR A 96 -2.02 -14.53 3.22
N LEU A 97 -1.34 -15.61 2.82
CA LEU A 97 -1.23 -15.99 1.41
C LEU A 97 -2.60 -16.34 0.82
N PHE A 98 -3.41 -17.10 1.53
CA PHE A 98 -4.75 -17.47 1.08
C PHE A 98 -5.66 -16.25 0.90
N VAL A 99 -5.67 -15.33 1.87
CA VAL A 99 -6.44 -14.09 1.78
C VAL A 99 -5.95 -13.21 0.62
N ASN A 100 -4.65 -13.01 0.49
CA ASN A 100 -4.07 -12.12 -0.52
C ASN A 100 -4.18 -12.65 -1.95
N TRP A 101 -4.13 -13.96 -2.16
CA TRP A 101 -4.07 -14.52 -3.51
C TRP A 101 -5.32 -15.25 -3.96
N CYS A 102 -6.11 -15.81 -3.01
CA CYS A 102 -7.32 -16.56 -3.36
C CYS A 102 -8.62 -15.77 -3.07
N ILE A 103 -8.61 -14.76 -2.18
CA ILE A 103 -9.85 -14.03 -1.85
C ILE A 103 -9.79 -12.59 -2.39
N LYS A 104 -8.75 -11.85 -2.01
CA LYS A 104 -8.63 -10.41 -2.26
C LYS A 104 -8.75 -10.00 -3.74
N PRO A 105 -8.03 -10.63 -4.70
CA PRO A 105 -8.11 -10.26 -6.11
C PRO A 105 -9.52 -10.41 -6.70
N PHE A 106 -10.17 -11.52 -6.38
CA PHE A 106 -11.49 -11.84 -6.93
C PHE A 106 -12.60 -11.00 -6.30
N THR A 107 -12.50 -10.71 -5.00
CA THR A 107 -13.46 -9.81 -4.33
C THR A 107 -13.27 -8.37 -4.82
N MET A 108 -12.04 -7.90 -5.04
CA MET A 108 -11.79 -6.59 -5.62
C MET A 108 -12.41 -6.48 -7.02
N TYR A 109 -12.16 -7.47 -7.88
CA TYR A 109 -12.75 -7.52 -9.21
C TYR A 109 -14.29 -7.51 -9.14
N GLY A 110 -14.89 -8.41 -8.35
CA GLY A 110 -16.35 -8.53 -8.26
C GLY A 110 -17.03 -7.27 -7.70
N ILE A 111 -16.51 -6.71 -6.61
CA ILE A 111 -17.04 -5.48 -6.00
C ILE A 111 -16.88 -4.30 -6.96
N SER A 112 -15.69 -4.12 -7.54
CA SER A 112 -15.46 -3.02 -8.47
C SER A 112 -16.30 -3.15 -9.74
N LEU A 113 -16.47 -4.37 -10.28
CA LEU A 113 -17.34 -4.62 -11.41
C LEU A 113 -18.80 -4.29 -11.10
N PHE A 114 -19.29 -4.70 -9.93
CA PHE A 114 -20.66 -4.41 -9.51
C PHE A 114 -20.89 -2.90 -9.35
N PHE A 115 -20.01 -2.21 -8.64
CA PHE A 115 -20.18 -0.78 -8.41
C PHE A 115 -19.94 0.05 -9.67
N LEU A 116 -18.83 -0.12 -10.36
CA LEU A 116 -18.45 0.70 -11.51
C LEU A 116 -19.18 0.28 -12.79
N GLY A 117 -19.38 -1.02 -13.00
CA GLY A 117 -20.00 -1.53 -14.22
C GLY A 117 -21.51 -1.67 -14.16
N THR A 118 -22.16 -1.52 -12.98
CA THR A 118 -23.59 -1.65 -12.83
C THR A 118 -24.18 -0.47 -12.09
N LEU A 119 -23.85 -0.27 -10.81
CA LEU A 119 -24.51 0.72 -9.96
C LEU A 119 -24.18 2.16 -10.38
N PHE A 120 -22.91 2.44 -10.64
CA PHE A 120 -22.42 3.78 -11.01
C PHE A 120 -22.26 3.97 -12.52
N TYR A 121 -22.57 2.96 -13.32
CA TYR A 121 -22.42 2.99 -14.77
C TYR A 121 -23.11 4.21 -15.42
N GLY A 122 -24.38 4.47 -15.03
CA GLY A 122 -25.14 5.62 -15.52
C GLY A 122 -24.57 6.98 -15.09
N PHE A 123 -23.93 7.05 -13.91
CA PHE A 123 -23.33 8.29 -13.39
C PHE A 123 -21.93 8.55 -13.96
N ILE A 124 -21.15 7.50 -14.25
CA ILE A 124 -19.84 7.60 -14.93
C ILE A 124 -20.04 8.05 -16.38
N GLY A 125 -21.17 7.69 -16.98
CA GLY A 125 -21.53 7.94 -18.37
C GLY A 125 -21.29 6.69 -19.23
N PRO A 126 -22.38 6.14 -19.81
CA PRO A 126 -22.30 4.92 -20.64
C PRO A 126 -21.38 5.07 -21.85
N GLU A 127 -21.32 6.28 -22.42
CA GLU A 127 -20.52 6.62 -23.61
C GLU A 127 -19.18 7.28 -23.24
N ALA A 128 -18.89 7.44 -21.93
CA ALA A 128 -17.64 8.04 -21.52
C ALA A 128 -16.48 7.07 -21.82
N THR A 129 -15.49 7.59 -22.53
CA THR A 129 -14.31 6.82 -22.95
C THR A 129 -13.03 7.40 -22.37
N ASP A 130 -12.04 6.54 -22.26
CA ASP A 130 -10.67 6.86 -21.85
C ASP A 130 -9.72 6.51 -23.00
N TYR A 131 -8.82 7.43 -23.32
CA TYR A 131 -7.82 7.25 -24.36
C TYR A 131 -6.51 6.90 -23.71
N VAL A 132 -6.14 5.62 -23.82
CA VAL A 132 -4.90 5.10 -23.25
C VAL A 132 -3.84 4.92 -24.34
N LYS A 133 -2.61 5.28 -24.03
CA LYS A 133 -1.49 5.02 -24.95
C LYS A 133 -1.35 3.53 -25.17
N MET A 134 -0.97 3.12 -26.40
CA MET A 134 -0.69 1.71 -26.69
C MET A 134 0.36 1.18 -25.73
N PRO A 135 0.04 0.16 -24.93
CA PRO A 135 0.99 -0.37 -23.97
C PRO A 135 2.14 -1.11 -24.66
N PHE A 136 3.31 -1.09 -24.03
CA PHE A 136 4.48 -1.80 -24.53
C PHE A 136 4.19 -3.30 -24.75
N GLY A 137 4.51 -3.80 -25.95
CA GLY A 137 4.28 -5.18 -26.31
C GLY A 137 2.94 -5.47 -26.97
N LEU A 138 2.08 -4.46 -27.15
CA LEU A 138 0.83 -4.57 -27.88
C LEU A 138 0.92 -3.68 -29.14
N ASP A 139 1.16 -4.25 -30.30
CA ASP A 139 1.18 -3.54 -31.57
C ASP A 139 0.02 -4.01 -32.46
N LEU A 140 -1.04 -3.20 -32.47
CA LEU A 140 -2.24 -3.48 -33.25
C LEU A 140 -2.41 -2.41 -34.33
N PRO A 141 -2.99 -2.75 -35.50
CA PRO A 141 -3.32 -1.78 -36.55
C PRO A 141 -4.45 -0.84 -36.06
N VAL A 142 -4.49 0.36 -36.64
CA VAL A 142 -5.59 1.30 -36.43
C VAL A 142 -6.91 0.68 -36.90
N GLY A 143 -7.97 0.82 -36.09
CA GLY A 143 -9.27 0.20 -36.32
C GLY A 143 -9.41 -1.22 -35.74
N ALA A 144 -8.32 -1.84 -35.25
CA ALA A 144 -8.41 -3.14 -34.60
C ALA A 144 -9.07 -3.03 -33.22
N THR A 145 -9.86 -4.03 -32.87
CA THR A 145 -10.46 -4.16 -31.55
C THR A 145 -9.71 -5.22 -30.75
N HIS A 146 -9.44 -4.91 -29.47
CA HIS A 146 -8.84 -5.85 -28.51
C HIS A 146 -9.54 -5.76 -27.16
N GLY A 147 -10.23 -6.82 -26.79
CA GLY A 147 -11.08 -6.78 -25.59
C GLY A 147 -12.27 -5.83 -25.77
N ALA A 148 -12.33 -4.80 -24.93
CA ALA A 148 -13.33 -3.73 -25.03
C ALA A 148 -12.75 -2.43 -25.63
N GLY A 149 -11.53 -2.46 -26.11
CA GLY A 149 -10.84 -1.29 -26.66
C GLY A 149 -10.76 -1.32 -28.19
N THR A 150 -10.78 -0.13 -28.80
CA THR A 150 -10.59 0.09 -30.24
C THR A 150 -9.37 0.97 -30.45
N VAL A 151 -8.49 0.58 -31.37
CA VAL A 151 -7.29 1.36 -31.68
C VAL A 151 -7.62 2.50 -32.61
N LEU A 152 -7.34 3.71 -32.19
CA LEU A 152 -7.55 4.96 -32.93
C LEU A 152 -6.22 5.70 -33.11
N LEU A 153 -6.20 6.60 -34.10
CA LEU A 153 -5.10 7.54 -34.28
C LEU A 153 -5.56 8.91 -33.72
N VAL A 154 -4.97 9.33 -32.62
CA VAL A 154 -5.25 10.62 -31.97
C VAL A 154 -3.97 11.45 -32.05
N ASP A 155 -4.03 12.62 -32.69
CA ASP A 155 -2.89 13.53 -32.90
C ASP A 155 -1.62 12.82 -33.46
N GLY A 156 -1.82 11.88 -34.37
CA GLY A 156 -0.74 11.12 -34.99
C GLY A 156 -0.13 10.00 -34.10
N VAL A 157 -0.69 9.79 -32.91
CA VAL A 157 -0.28 8.73 -31.99
C VAL A 157 -1.34 7.63 -31.92
N LYS A 158 -0.91 6.36 -32.00
CA LYS A 158 -1.82 5.23 -31.80
C LYS A 158 -2.26 5.20 -30.32
N MET A 159 -3.54 5.34 -30.08
CA MET A 159 -4.17 5.23 -28.77
C MET A 159 -5.27 4.17 -28.82
N MET A 160 -5.57 3.59 -27.66
CA MET A 160 -6.70 2.68 -27.51
C MET A 160 -7.80 3.40 -26.74
N GLU A 161 -8.98 3.49 -27.35
CA GLU A 161 -10.19 3.99 -26.72
C GLU A 161 -10.86 2.85 -25.94
N ILE A 162 -11.06 3.02 -24.65
CA ILE A 162 -11.73 2.04 -23.78
C ILE A 162 -12.86 2.73 -23.00
N PRO A 163 -13.93 2.04 -22.60
CA PRO A 163 -14.95 2.62 -21.74
C PRO A 163 -14.33 3.09 -20.41
N LEU A 164 -14.64 4.30 -19.97
CA LEU A 164 -14.02 4.95 -18.81
C LEU A 164 -14.17 4.12 -17.51
N TRP A 165 -15.36 3.55 -17.27
CA TRP A 165 -15.59 2.70 -16.10
C TRP A 165 -14.68 1.46 -16.08
N ARG A 166 -14.32 0.93 -17.25
CA ARG A 166 -13.36 -0.20 -17.37
C ARG A 166 -11.95 0.24 -17.07
N SER A 167 -11.58 1.45 -17.43
CA SER A 167 -10.30 2.03 -17.04
C SER A 167 -10.19 2.13 -15.51
N TYR A 168 -11.23 2.59 -14.82
CA TYR A 168 -11.29 2.57 -13.34
C TYR A 168 -11.21 1.15 -12.78
N LEU A 169 -11.96 0.21 -13.36
CA LEU A 169 -11.91 -1.20 -12.98
C LEU A 169 -10.49 -1.77 -13.09
N ALA A 170 -9.73 -1.43 -14.15
CA ALA A 170 -8.34 -1.84 -14.30
C ALA A 170 -7.47 -1.39 -13.13
N GLY A 171 -7.58 -0.13 -12.71
CA GLY A 171 -6.87 0.38 -11.54
C GLY A 171 -7.23 -0.33 -10.25
N CYS A 172 -8.52 -0.60 -10.03
CA CYS A 172 -8.98 -1.37 -8.87
C CYS A 172 -8.43 -2.81 -8.89
N ILE A 173 -8.41 -3.48 -10.05
CA ILE A 173 -7.81 -4.82 -10.20
C ILE A 173 -6.33 -4.77 -9.81
N LEU A 174 -5.56 -3.82 -10.37
CA LEU A 174 -4.13 -3.69 -10.08
C LEU A 174 -3.85 -3.43 -8.59
N LEU A 175 -4.71 -2.68 -7.90
CA LEU A 175 -4.66 -2.53 -6.44
C LEU A 175 -4.95 -3.85 -5.72
N GLY A 176 -6.00 -4.54 -6.12
CA GLY A 176 -6.48 -5.74 -5.44
C GLY A 176 -5.53 -6.94 -5.53
N ILE A 177 -4.73 -7.02 -6.59
CA ILE A 177 -3.72 -8.07 -6.77
C ILE A 177 -2.36 -7.73 -6.15
N ALA A 178 -2.18 -6.53 -5.62
CA ALA A 178 -0.93 -6.06 -5.03
C ALA A 178 -0.99 -6.13 -3.49
N PRO A 179 -0.42 -7.16 -2.84
CA PRO A 179 -0.35 -7.22 -1.38
C PRO A 179 0.64 -6.18 -0.86
N CYS A 180 0.29 -5.48 0.22
CA CYS A 180 1.12 -4.46 0.83
C CYS A 180 2.41 -5.04 1.41
N THR A 181 3.50 -4.29 1.27
CA THR A 181 4.82 -4.65 1.79
C THR A 181 5.46 -3.55 2.64
N ALA A 182 5.15 -2.28 2.37
CA ALA A 182 5.78 -1.13 3.03
C ALA A 182 4.99 -0.67 4.26
N MET A 183 3.78 -0.19 4.01
CA MET A 183 2.95 0.41 5.06
C MET A 183 2.47 -0.60 6.10
N VAL A 184 2.41 -1.87 5.75
CA VAL A 184 1.92 -2.91 6.64
C VAL A 184 2.80 -3.13 7.87
N LEU A 185 4.10 -2.79 7.80
CA LEU A 185 4.97 -2.80 8.99
C LEU A 185 4.50 -1.75 10.01
N VAL A 186 4.06 -0.57 9.52
CA VAL A 186 3.47 0.47 10.36
C VAL A 186 2.14 0.01 10.95
N TRP A 187 1.27 -0.58 10.13
CA TRP A 187 -0.02 -1.10 10.60
C TRP A 187 0.13 -2.22 11.63
N GLY A 188 1.08 -3.16 11.41
CA GLY A 188 1.43 -4.22 12.35
C GLY A 188 1.88 -3.67 13.69
N TYR A 189 2.78 -2.70 13.68
CA TYR A 189 3.27 -2.02 14.89
C TYR A 189 2.15 -1.26 15.62
N LEU A 190 1.36 -0.45 14.92
CA LEU A 190 0.26 0.33 15.52
C LEU A 190 -0.84 -0.58 16.10
N SER A 191 -1.09 -1.73 15.48
CA SER A 191 -2.03 -2.74 16.00
C SER A 191 -1.45 -3.61 17.11
N ARG A 192 -0.22 -3.35 17.57
CA ARG A 192 0.50 -4.15 18.59
C ARG A 192 0.67 -5.61 18.18
N GLY A 193 0.92 -5.83 16.90
CA GLY A 193 1.18 -7.15 16.34
C GLY A 193 2.62 -7.62 16.55
N ASN A 194 2.90 -8.84 16.09
CA ASN A 194 4.23 -9.43 16.09
C ASN A 194 5.03 -8.89 14.89
N ASP A 195 5.96 -7.95 15.15
CA ASP A 195 6.77 -7.29 14.12
C ASP A 195 7.65 -8.29 13.35
N GLY A 196 8.22 -9.28 14.04
CA GLY A 196 9.04 -10.31 13.41
C GLY A 196 8.25 -11.16 12.42
N LEU A 197 7.04 -11.59 12.79
CA LEU A 197 6.14 -12.32 11.90
C LEU A 197 5.63 -11.44 10.77
N THR A 198 5.32 -10.18 11.04
CA THR A 198 4.92 -9.20 10.03
C THR A 198 5.98 -9.08 8.94
N LEU A 199 7.25 -8.95 9.32
CA LEU A 199 8.37 -8.88 8.36
C LEU A 199 8.51 -10.16 7.52
N VAL A 200 8.31 -11.33 8.13
CA VAL A 200 8.30 -12.63 7.42
C VAL A 200 7.18 -12.69 6.40
N MET A 201 5.95 -12.31 6.78
CA MET A 201 4.80 -12.29 5.87
C MET A 201 5.00 -11.30 4.72
N VAL A 202 5.58 -10.14 4.98
CA VAL A 202 5.96 -9.14 3.96
C VAL A 202 6.97 -9.74 2.97
N ALA A 203 7.98 -10.44 3.47
CA ALA A 203 8.99 -11.07 2.62
C ALA A 203 8.38 -12.14 1.70
N ILE A 204 7.52 -12.99 2.24
CA ILE A 204 6.84 -14.05 1.47
C ILE A 204 5.90 -13.42 0.45
N ASN A 205 5.15 -12.37 0.81
CA ASN A 205 4.31 -11.63 -0.13
C ASN A 205 5.14 -11.03 -1.28
N SER A 206 6.29 -10.42 -0.99
CA SER A 206 7.17 -9.86 -2.01
C SER A 206 7.68 -10.93 -2.99
N LEU A 207 8.04 -12.11 -2.49
CA LEU A 207 8.48 -13.23 -3.32
C LEU A 207 7.33 -13.80 -4.19
N THR A 208 6.17 -14.02 -3.59
CA THR A 208 5.01 -14.54 -4.32
C THR A 208 4.47 -13.54 -5.34
N MET A 209 4.60 -12.23 -5.07
CA MET A 209 4.20 -11.16 -5.97
C MET A 209 5.00 -11.19 -7.29
N LEU A 210 6.26 -11.64 -7.30
CA LEU A 210 7.05 -11.77 -8.52
C LEU A 210 6.38 -12.65 -9.58
N VAL A 211 5.59 -13.62 -9.15
CA VAL A 211 4.91 -14.57 -10.04
C VAL A 211 3.40 -14.28 -10.11
N LEU A 212 2.74 -14.21 -8.97
CA LEU A 212 1.28 -14.19 -8.90
C LEU A 212 0.69 -12.84 -9.32
N TYR A 213 1.41 -11.73 -9.13
CA TYR A 213 0.93 -10.42 -9.57
C TYR A 213 0.70 -10.37 -11.08
N GLY A 214 1.67 -10.85 -11.86
CA GLY A 214 1.55 -10.91 -13.33
C GLY A 214 0.47 -11.87 -13.80
N LEU A 215 0.42 -13.07 -13.22
CA LEU A 215 -0.57 -14.09 -13.59
C LEU A 215 -2.00 -13.64 -13.30
N LEU A 216 -2.27 -13.19 -12.09
CA LEU A 216 -3.60 -12.71 -11.70
C LEU A 216 -3.97 -11.40 -12.39
N GLY A 217 -3.00 -10.50 -12.58
CA GLY A 217 -3.20 -9.26 -13.33
C GLY A 217 -3.61 -9.53 -14.76
N GLY A 218 -2.86 -10.35 -15.47
CA GLY A 218 -3.20 -10.77 -16.83
C GLY A 218 -4.55 -11.48 -16.90
N PHE A 219 -4.83 -12.39 -15.99
CA PHE A 219 -6.10 -13.10 -15.93
C PHE A 219 -7.29 -12.16 -15.65
N LEU A 220 -7.25 -11.36 -14.60
CA LEU A 220 -8.38 -10.51 -14.20
C LEU A 220 -8.61 -9.33 -15.16
N LEU A 221 -7.55 -8.74 -15.69
CA LEU A 221 -7.67 -7.73 -16.75
C LEU A 221 -8.30 -8.35 -18.01
N GLY A 222 -7.89 -9.57 -18.39
CA GLY A 222 -8.47 -10.30 -19.51
C GLY A 222 -9.95 -10.62 -19.32
N VAL A 223 -10.35 -11.10 -18.13
CA VAL A 223 -11.76 -11.31 -17.76
C VAL A 223 -12.54 -9.99 -17.80
N GLY A 224 -11.91 -8.88 -17.38
CA GLY A 224 -12.46 -7.53 -17.51
C GLY A 224 -12.55 -7.00 -18.93
N ARG A 225 -12.14 -7.78 -19.95
CA ARG A 225 -12.01 -7.40 -21.37
C ARG A 225 -11.13 -6.17 -21.58
N LEU A 226 -10.09 -6.04 -20.74
CA LEU A 226 -9.09 -4.99 -20.86
C LEU A 226 -7.88 -5.50 -21.65
N PRO A 227 -7.12 -4.62 -22.30
CA PRO A 227 -5.89 -5.02 -22.98
C PRO A 227 -4.88 -5.56 -21.97
N VAL A 228 -4.30 -6.71 -22.24
CA VAL A 228 -3.31 -7.36 -21.38
C VAL A 228 -1.95 -7.35 -22.05
N PRO A 229 -1.13 -6.33 -21.84
CA PRO A 229 0.24 -6.30 -22.36
C PRO A 229 1.17 -7.07 -21.42
N TRP A 230 1.29 -8.36 -21.63
CA TRP A 230 2.10 -9.26 -20.79
C TRP A 230 3.54 -8.79 -20.62
N GLN A 231 4.13 -8.23 -21.69
CA GLN A 231 5.51 -7.71 -21.65
C GLN A 231 5.63 -6.52 -20.68
N ALA A 232 4.69 -5.59 -20.73
CA ALA A 232 4.68 -4.44 -19.82
C ALA A 232 4.40 -4.88 -18.37
N LEU A 233 3.50 -5.84 -18.16
CA LEU A 233 3.23 -6.42 -16.83
C LEU A 233 4.49 -7.06 -16.24
N LEU A 234 5.17 -7.91 -16.99
CA LEU A 234 6.40 -8.57 -16.53
C LEU A 234 7.50 -7.54 -16.27
N LEU A 235 7.66 -6.55 -17.14
CA LEU A 235 8.65 -5.50 -16.97
C LEU A 235 8.37 -4.64 -15.73
N SER A 236 7.11 -4.33 -15.43
CA SER A 236 6.74 -3.61 -14.21
C SER A 236 7.16 -4.38 -12.95
N ILE A 237 6.92 -5.68 -12.91
CA ILE A 237 7.33 -6.53 -11.80
C ILE A 237 8.86 -6.57 -11.65
N LEU A 238 9.57 -6.69 -12.77
CA LEU A 238 11.04 -6.73 -12.76
C LEU A 238 11.63 -5.42 -12.22
N ILE A 239 11.11 -4.27 -12.64
CA ILE A 239 11.64 -2.96 -12.25
C ILE A 239 11.22 -2.58 -10.83
N TYR A 240 9.93 -2.74 -10.51
CA TYR A 240 9.38 -2.18 -9.25
C TYR A 240 9.43 -3.14 -8.08
N VAL A 241 9.57 -4.45 -8.33
CA VAL A 241 9.62 -5.47 -7.26
C VAL A 241 10.93 -6.24 -7.27
N ALA A 242 11.32 -6.85 -8.40
CA ALA A 242 12.50 -7.71 -8.44
C ALA A 242 13.79 -6.93 -8.22
N LEU A 243 13.95 -5.78 -8.86
CA LEU A 243 15.17 -4.95 -8.75
C LEU A 243 15.44 -4.49 -7.31
N PRO A 244 14.49 -3.88 -6.56
CA PRO A 244 14.69 -3.52 -5.17
C PRO A 244 14.95 -4.75 -4.27
N LEU A 245 14.29 -5.88 -4.54
CA LEU A 245 14.45 -7.12 -3.78
C LEU A 245 15.87 -7.68 -3.94
N VAL A 246 16.36 -7.80 -5.16
CA VAL A 246 17.71 -8.29 -5.45
C VAL A 246 18.77 -7.34 -4.90
N ALA A 247 18.60 -6.04 -5.12
CA ALA A 247 19.49 -5.02 -4.57
C ALA A 247 19.54 -5.08 -3.04
N GLY A 248 18.39 -5.20 -2.39
CA GLY A 248 18.28 -5.32 -0.94
C GLY A 248 18.98 -6.58 -0.41
N TYR A 249 18.73 -7.73 -1.04
CA TYR A 249 19.37 -8.99 -0.67
C TYR A 249 20.91 -8.95 -0.81
N LEU A 250 21.40 -8.46 -1.95
CA LEU A 250 22.85 -8.37 -2.20
C LEU A 250 23.50 -7.37 -1.25
N SER A 251 22.91 -6.21 -1.05
CA SER A 251 23.42 -5.18 -0.12
C SER A 251 23.50 -5.72 1.31
N ARG A 252 22.44 -6.40 1.78
CA ARG A 252 22.45 -7.04 3.11
C ARG A 252 23.61 -8.02 3.23
N LYS A 253 23.76 -8.94 2.26
CA LYS A 253 24.80 -9.96 2.26
C LYS A 253 26.21 -9.33 2.28
N TRP A 254 26.45 -8.36 1.43
CA TRP A 254 27.78 -7.72 1.30
C TRP A 254 28.11 -6.84 2.51
N ILE A 255 27.16 -6.06 3.00
CA ILE A 255 27.40 -5.16 4.13
C ILE A 255 27.63 -5.95 5.42
N ILE A 256 26.84 -7.00 5.66
CA ILE A 256 27.06 -7.88 6.84
C ILE A 256 28.41 -8.58 6.74
N ALA A 257 28.82 -9.05 5.57
CA ALA A 257 30.11 -9.67 5.37
C ALA A 257 31.30 -8.68 5.56
N ALA A 258 31.13 -7.42 5.12
CA ALA A 258 32.19 -6.42 5.17
C ALA A 258 32.29 -5.69 6.53
N LYS A 259 31.17 -5.39 7.19
CA LYS A 259 31.11 -4.52 8.38
C LYS A 259 30.47 -5.19 9.61
N GLY A 260 29.96 -6.40 9.45
CA GLY A 260 29.31 -7.16 10.52
C GLY A 260 27.84 -6.81 10.74
N ALA A 261 27.14 -7.71 11.42
CA ALA A 261 25.70 -7.61 11.66
C ALA A 261 25.30 -6.45 12.60
N VAL A 262 26.15 -6.16 13.59
CA VAL A 262 25.88 -5.06 14.54
C VAL A 262 25.91 -3.71 13.83
N TRP A 263 26.95 -3.42 13.03
CA TRP A 263 27.03 -2.19 12.25
C TRP A 263 25.87 -2.04 11.26
N PHE A 264 25.49 -3.16 10.65
CA PHE A 264 24.33 -3.19 9.74
C PHE A 264 23.04 -2.77 10.45
N GLN A 265 22.77 -3.32 11.63
CA GLN A 265 21.54 -3.01 12.38
C GLN A 265 21.55 -1.60 12.99
N GLU A 266 22.65 -1.19 13.63
CA GLU A 266 22.68 0.05 14.40
C GLU A 266 22.95 1.30 13.54
N LYS A 267 23.71 1.16 12.45
CA LYS A 267 24.05 2.33 11.61
C LYS A 267 23.34 2.33 10.26
N PHE A 268 23.45 1.22 9.52
CA PHE A 268 22.95 1.21 8.15
C PHE A 268 21.41 1.26 8.08
N LEU A 269 20.72 0.41 8.84
CA LEU A 269 19.25 0.42 8.87
C LEU A 269 18.68 1.72 9.46
N HIS A 270 19.39 2.33 10.40
CA HIS A 270 19.00 3.61 10.98
C HIS A 270 18.93 4.73 9.93
N VAL A 271 19.93 4.82 9.05
CA VAL A 271 19.96 5.80 7.95
C VAL A 271 18.89 5.50 6.89
N LEU A 272 18.56 4.23 6.66
CA LEU A 272 17.60 3.86 5.63
C LEU A 272 16.13 4.15 6.00
N THR A 273 15.79 4.15 7.29
CA THR A 273 14.39 4.40 7.72
C THR A 273 13.88 5.78 7.30
N PRO A 274 14.59 6.91 7.54
CA PRO A 274 14.18 8.22 7.03
C PRO A 274 14.11 8.27 5.49
N VAL A 275 15.00 7.56 4.79
CA VAL A 275 14.99 7.51 3.31
C VAL A 275 13.67 6.95 2.79
N THR A 276 13.16 5.86 3.40
CA THR A 276 11.85 5.29 3.03
C THR A 276 10.73 6.31 3.19
N ILE A 277 10.70 7.01 4.32
CA ILE A 277 9.65 8.01 4.63
C ILE A 277 9.72 9.18 3.64
N ILE A 278 10.90 9.72 3.40
CA ILE A 278 11.09 10.83 2.46
C ILE A 278 10.70 10.40 1.04
N ALA A 279 11.13 9.23 0.59
CA ALA A 279 10.77 8.70 -0.71
C ALA A 279 9.25 8.51 -0.85
N LEU A 280 8.57 8.01 0.19
CA LEU A 280 7.11 7.90 0.23
C LEU A 280 6.43 9.27 0.07
N LEU A 281 6.84 10.27 0.87
CA LEU A 281 6.25 11.61 0.81
C LEU A 281 6.47 12.28 -0.54
N ILE A 282 7.68 12.16 -1.11
CA ILE A 282 7.97 12.67 -2.46
C ILE A 282 7.11 11.96 -3.50
N THR A 283 6.98 10.64 -3.43
CA THR A 283 6.13 9.86 -4.33
C THR A 283 4.69 10.36 -4.29
N LEU A 284 4.13 10.59 -3.10
CA LEU A 284 2.78 11.12 -2.94
C LEU A 284 2.64 12.51 -3.57
N VAL A 285 3.57 13.44 -3.29
CA VAL A 285 3.53 14.77 -3.90
C VAL A 285 3.58 14.70 -5.42
N LEU A 286 4.46 13.88 -5.99
CA LEU A 286 4.55 13.69 -7.44
C LEU A 286 3.26 13.14 -8.03
N LEU A 287 2.70 12.09 -7.44
CA LEU A 287 1.47 11.46 -7.92
C LEU A 287 0.28 12.43 -7.89
N PHE A 288 0.15 13.20 -6.81
CA PHE A 288 -0.91 14.21 -6.71
C PHE A 288 -0.64 15.44 -7.58
N SER A 289 0.60 15.75 -7.94
CA SER A 289 0.89 16.81 -8.91
C SER A 289 0.44 16.46 -10.32
N PHE A 290 0.52 15.18 -10.70
CA PHE A 290 0.05 14.71 -12.01
C PHE A 290 -1.48 14.58 -12.11
N LYS A 291 -2.16 14.32 -11.00
CA LYS A 291 -3.60 14.02 -10.98
C LYS A 291 -4.45 15.11 -10.32
N GLY A 292 -3.82 16.12 -9.74
CA GLY A 292 -4.49 17.13 -8.92
C GLY A 292 -5.64 17.86 -9.66
N GLU A 293 -5.45 18.22 -10.92
CA GLU A 293 -6.47 18.88 -11.72
C GLU A 293 -7.73 18.00 -11.91
N ILE A 294 -7.52 16.70 -12.22
CA ILE A 294 -8.62 15.74 -12.42
C ILE A 294 -9.37 15.51 -11.11
N ILE A 295 -8.61 15.39 -9.99
CA ILE A 295 -9.18 15.18 -8.66
C ILE A 295 -10.09 16.36 -8.25
N VAL A 296 -9.63 17.59 -8.47
CA VAL A 296 -10.38 18.80 -8.10
C VAL A 296 -11.56 19.04 -9.05
N ALA A 297 -11.38 18.76 -10.35
CA ALA A 297 -12.42 18.97 -11.35
C ALA A 297 -13.58 17.96 -11.23
N ASN A 298 -13.29 16.74 -10.77
CA ASN A 298 -14.26 15.64 -10.75
C ASN A 298 -14.36 14.95 -9.39
N PRO A 299 -14.78 15.61 -8.31
CA PRO A 299 -14.83 15.02 -6.96
C PRO A 299 -15.80 13.84 -6.86
N LEU A 300 -16.87 13.83 -7.66
CA LEU A 300 -17.80 12.69 -7.71
C LEU A 300 -17.15 11.42 -8.28
N THR A 301 -16.28 11.55 -9.26
CA THR A 301 -15.52 10.42 -9.80
C THR A 301 -14.65 9.76 -8.72
N ILE A 302 -14.02 10.59 -7.86
CA ILE A 302 -13.25 10.07 -6.72
C ILE A 302 -14.15 9.26 -5.79
N LEU A 303 -15.35 9.74 -5.52
CA LEU A 303 -16.32 9.05 -4.66
C LEU A 303 -16.76 7.69 -5.26
N TRP A 304 -17.05 7.64 -6.57
CA TRP A 304 -17.43 6.41 -7.25
C TRP A 304 -16.34 5.33 -7.16
N ILE A 305 -15.08 5.71 -7.24
CA ILE A 305 -13.92 4.80 -7.12
C ILE A 305 -13.67 4.46 -5.63
N ALA A 306 -13.82 5.42 -4.74
CA ALA A 306 -13.55 5.26 -3.30
C ALA A 306 -14.46 4.25 -2.62
N ILE A 307 -15.76 4.21 -2.99
CA ILE A 307 -16.75 3.33 -2.38
C ILE A 307 -16.40 1.84 -2.53
N PRO A 308 -16.17 1.30 -3.73
CA PRO A 308 -15.78 -0.10 -3.88
C PRO A 308 -14.45 -0.43 -3.19
N LEU A 309 -13.48 0.47 -3.21
CA LEU A 309 -12.20 0.28 -2.53
C LEU A 309 -12.36 0.23 -1.01
N PHE A 310 -13.16 1.13 -0.43
CA PHE A 310 -13.48 1.12 0.99
C PHE A 310 -14.16 -0.19 1.41
N ILE A 311 -15.22 -0.58 0.70
CA ILE A 311 -15.98 -1.80 1.00
C ILE A 311 -15.07 -3.03 0.92
N GLN A 312 -14.25 -3.12 -0.11
CA GLN A 312 -13.33 -4.24 -0.31
C GLN A 312 -12.29 -4.30 0.82
N THR A 313 -11.66 -3.19 1.20
CA THR A 313 -10.64 -3.15 2.27
C THR A 313 -11.24 -3.63 3.60
N VAL A 314 -12.43 -3.12 3.96
CA VAL A 314 -13.13 -3.52 5.20
C VAL A 314 -13.56 -5.00 5.14
N LEU A 315 -14.07 -5.46 4.01
CA LEU A 315 -14.49 -6.85 3.81
C LEU A 315 -13.32 -7.82 3.97
N ILE A 316 -12.19 -7.54 3.31
CA ILE A 316 -11.02 -8.42 3.41
C ILE A 316 -10.42 -8.43 4.81
N PHE A 317 -10.38 -7.27 5.47
CA PHE A 317 -10.02 -7.23 6.88
C PHE A 317 -10.92 -8.12 7.73
N ALA A 318 -12.24 -7.97 7.58
CA ALA A 318 -13.22 -8.74 8.36
C ALA A 318 -13.06 -10.25 8.12
N ILE A 319 -12.90 -10.67 6.86
CA ILE A 319 -12.67 -12.08 6.50
C ILE A 319 -11.35 -12.58 7.11
N GLY A 320 -10.26 -11.86 6.92
CA GLY A 320 -8.93 -12.24 7.43
C GLY A 320 -8.91 -12.32 8.96
N TYR A 321 -9.50 -11.32 9.63
CA TYR A 321 -9.57 -11.27 11.10
C TYR A 321 -10.47 -12.36 11.69
N TRP A 322 -11.61 -12.64 11.06
CA TRP A 322 -12.50 -13.72 11.43
C TRP A 322 -11.85 -15.10 11.23
N LEU A 323 -11.18 -15.32 10.10
CA LEU A 323 -10.45 -16.55 9.82
C LEU A 323 -9.30 -16.75 10.82
N ALA A 324 -8.54 -15.67 11.14
CA ALA A 324 -7.48 -15.72 12.14
C ALA A 324 -8.01 -16.18 13.50
N ARG A 325 -9.17 -15.64 13.92
CA ARG A 325 -9.86 -16.07 15.14
C ARG A 325 -10.31 -17.53 15.08
N LYS A 326 -10.88 -17.97 13.95
CA LYS A 326 -11.33 -19.35 13.73
C LYS A 326 -10.14 -20.35 13.76
N LEU A 327 -9.01 -19.94 13.22
CA LEU A 327 -7.76 -20.73 13.28
C LEU A 327 -7.07 -20.68 14.65
N ARG A 328 -7.65 -19.98 15.62
CA ARG A 328 -7.12 -19.81 16.99
C ARG A 328 -5.72 -19.22 17.03
N LEU A 329 -5.46 -18.23 16.17
CA LEU A 329 -4.21 -17.48 16.23
C LEU A 329 -4.18 -16.60 17.49
N SER A 330 -2.96 -16.30 17.98
CA SER A 330 -2.78 -15.26 18.99
C SER A 330 -3.20 -13.89 18.42
N TYR A 331 -3.56 -12.95 19.28
CA TYR A 331 -3.84 -11.59 18.82
C TYR A 331 -2.65 -10.97 18.08
N ALA A 332 -1.45 -11.19 18.63
CA ALA A 332 -0.21 -10.66 18.06
C ALA A 332 0.08 -11.14 16.63
N ASP A 333 -0.40 -12.34 16.27
CA ASP A 333 -0.26 -12.89 14.92
C ASP A 333 -1.48 -12.61 14.04
N ALA A 334 -2.67 -12.54 14.63
CA ALA A 334 -3.92 -12.32 13.93
C ALA A 334 -4.08 -10.90 13.38
N ALA A 335 -3.73 -9.90 14.19
CA ALA A 335 -3.83 -8.49 13.80
C ALA A 335 -2.96 -8.17 12.56
N PRO A 336 -1.64 -8.46 12.53
CA PRO A 336 -0.85 -8.20 11.34
C PRO A 336 -1.28 -9.05 10.14
N ALA A 337 -1.71 -10.31 10.32
CA ALA A 337 -2.19 -11.14 9.21
C ALA A 337 -3.43 -10.54 8.53
N ALA A 338 -4.40 -10.03 9.32
CA ALA A 338 -5.59 -9.35 8.80
C ALA A 338 -5.26 -8.00 8.16
N MET A 339 -4.37 -7.22 8.78
CA MET A 339 -3.94 -5.92 8.25
C MET A 339 -3.19 -6.04 6.92
N ILE A 340 -2.32 -7.05 6.78
CA ILE A 340 -1.64 -7.36 5.51
C ILE A 340 -2.64 -7.74 4.42
N GLY A 341 -3.66 -8.53 4.77
CA GLY A 341 -4.73 -8.88 3.84
C GLY A 341 -5.48 -7.66 3.33
N ALA A 342 -5.84 -6.74 4.21
CA ALA A 342 -6.62 -5.55 3.90
C ALA A 342 -5.85 -4.48 3.12
N SER A 343 -4.57 -4.29 3.43
CA SER A 343 -3.72 -3.24 2.83
C SER A 343 -3.30 -3.58 1.40
N ASN A 344 -3.21 -2.59 0.54
CA ASN A 344 -2.80 -2.71 -0.86
C ASN A 344 -1.40 -2.14 -1.06
N HIS A 345 -0.68 -2.64 -2.05
CA HIS A 345 0.59 -2.07 -2.49
C HIS A 345 0.31 -1.05 -3.59
N PHE A 346 -0.22 0.10 -3.20
CA PHE A 346 -0.66 1.12 -4.14
C PHE A 346 0.48 1.63 -5.03
N GLU A 347 1.70 1.66 -4.54
CA GLU A 347 2.87 2.15 -5.27
C GLU A 347 3.17 1.30 -6.51
N VAL A 348 3.18 -0.01 -6.35
CA VAL A 348 3.36 -0.93 -7.48
C VAL A 348 2.14 -0.89 -8.40
N ALA A 349 0.94 -0.78 -7.84
CA ALA A 349 -0.29 -0.67 -8.62
C ALA A 349 -0.30 0.60 -9.49
N ILE A 350 0.09 1.76 -8.95
CA ILE A 350 0.20 3.02 -9.69
C ILE A 350 1.26 2.92 -10.79
N ALA A 351 2.46 2.42 -10.45
CA ALA A 351 3.53 2.27 -11.40
C ALA A 351 3.14 1.34 -12.56
N THR A 352 2.47 0.23 -12.25
CA THR A 352 1.96 -0.69 -13.27
C THR A 352 0.83 -0.05 -14.07
N ALA A 353 -0.14 0.62 -13.45
CA ALA A 353 -1.23 1.30 -14.13
C ALA A 353 -0.71 2.38 -15.10
N THR A 354 0.27 3.16 -14.68
CA THR A 354 0.88 4.19 -15.56
C THR A 354 1.67 3.58 -16.71
N MET A 355 2.34 2.46 -16.49
CA MET A 355 3.06 1.75 -17.55
C MET A 355 2.10 1.10 -18.56
N LEU A 356 1.00 0.50 -18.08
CA LEU A 356 0.05 -0.23 -18.94
C LEU A 356 -0.89 0.70 -19.70
N PHE A 357 -1.39 1.73 -19.04
CA PHE A 357 -2.49 2.57 -19.54
C PHE A 357 -2.11 4.04 -19.71
N GLY A 358 -0.94 4.43 -19.26
CA GLY A 358 -0.48 5.82 -19.27
C GLY A 358 -0.86 6.60 -18.00
N LEU A 359 -0.10 7.67 -17.75
CA LEU A 359 -0.27 8.49 -16.55
C LEU A 359 -1.64 9.20 -16.50
N SER A 360 -2.19 9.61 -17.64
CA SER A 360 -3.49 10.31 -17.74
C SER A 360 -4.70 9.37 -17.59
N SER A 361 -4.51 8.04 -17.61
CA SER A 361 -5.59 7.06 -17.61
C SER A 361 -6.46 7.06 -16.34
N GLY A 362 -7.70 6.63 -16.48
CA GLY A 362 -8.59 6.33 -15.37
C GLY A 362 -8.06 5.22 -14.46
N ALA A 363 -7.31 4.25 -15.02
CA ALA A 363 -6.64 3.21 -14.24
C ALA A 363 -5.62 3.81 -13.26
N ALA A 364 -4.76 4.72 -13.72
CA ALA A 364 -3.83 5.43 -12.85
C ALA A 364 -4.57 6.30 -11.81
N LEU A 365 -5.68 6.95 -12.19
CA LEU A 365 -6.51 7.71 -11.25
C LEU A 365 -7.08 6.80 -10.14
N ALA A 366 -7.63 5.65 -10.50
CA ALA A 366 -8.20 4.73 -9.51
C ALA A 366 -7.16 4.23 -8.50
N THR A 367 -5.92 3.99 -8.95
CA THR A 367 -4.84 3.61 -8.03
C THR A 367 -4.44 4.74 -7.08
N VAL A 368 -4.48 6.00 -7.53
CA VAL A 368 -4.24 7.18 -6.66
C VAL A 368 -5.37 7.35 -5.63
N VAL A 369 -6.63 7.13 -6.03
CA VAL A 369 -7.76 7.13 -5.09
C VAL A 369 -7.59 6.04 -4.02
N GLY A 370 -6.97 4.90 -4.37
CA GLY A 370 -6.61 3.87 -3.41
C GLY A 370 -5.79 4.40 -2.25
N VAL A 371 -4.80 5.25 -2.51
CA VAL A 371 -3.98 5.89 -1.45
C VAL A 371 -4.82 6.77 -0.52
N LEU A 372 -5.74 7.57 -1.10
CA LEU A 372 -6.61 8.45 -0.32
C LEU A 372 -7.48 7.68 0.68
N ILE A 373 -7.94 6.50 0.28
CA ILE A 373 -8.82 5.66 1.09
C ILE A 373 -8.03 4.81 2.08
N GLU A 374 -6.91 4.27 1.66
CA GLU A 374 -6.17 3.29 2.45
C GLU A 374 -5.75 3.82 3.82
N VAL A 375 -5.11 4.98 3.89
CA VAL A 375 -4.57 5.48 5.17
C VAL A 375 -5.64 5.72 6.23
N PRO A 376 -6.75 6.44 5.97
CA PRO A 376 -7.83 6.62 6.95
C PRO A 376 -8.49 5.30 7.36
N VAL A 377 -8.74 4.41 6.39
CA VAL A 377 -9.40 3.14 6.65
C VAL A 377 -8.50 2.22 7.47
N MET A 378 -7.22 2.11 7.13
CA MET A 378 -6.29 1.27 7.89
C MET A 378 -6.12 1.75 9.33
N LEU A 379 -6.10 3.08 9.58
CA LEU A 379 -6.10 3.63 10.95
C LEU A 379 -7.40 3.30 11.72
N MET A 380 -8.54 3.30 11.04
CA MET A 380 -9.80 2.82 11.62
C MET A 380 -9.69 1.34 11.98
N LEU A 381 -9.15 0.50 11.09
CA LEU A 381 -8.97 -0.93 11.33
C LEU A 381 -7.95 -1.23 12.44
N VAL A 382 -6.90 -0.42 12.59
CA VAL A 382 -5.99 -0.48 13.75
C VAL A 382 -6.77 -0.26 15.06
N LYS A 383 -7.69 0.71 15.09
CA LYS A 383 -8.56 0.91 16.28
C LYS A 383 -9.46 -0.29 16.54
N VAL A 384 -10.02 -0.89 15.48
CA VAL A 384 -10.79 -2.13 15.59
C VAL A 384 -9.94 -3.25 16.20
N CYS A 385 -8.73 -3.48 15.68
CA CYS A 385 -7.81 -4.47 16.24
C CYS A 385 -7.55 -4.22 17.73
N THR A 386 -7.14 -2.99 18.09
CA THR A 386 -6.76 -2.66 19.47
C THR A 386 -7.94 -2.71 20.43
N SER A 387 -9.17 -2.44 19.99
CA SER A 387 -10.38 -2.54 20.84
C SER A 387 -10.90 -3.97 20.99
N THR A 388 -10.55 -4.87 20.07
CA THR A 388 -11.04 -6.24 20.04
C THR A 388 -10.01 -7.31 20.43
N GLN A 389 -8.90 -6.91 21.06
CA GLN A 389 -7.86 -7.82 21.55
C GLN A 389 -8.42 -8.96 22.40
N HIS A 390 -9.42 -8.65 23.23
CA HIS A 390 -10.09 -9.61 24.10
C HIS A 390 -10.86 -10.72 23.36
N TRP A 391 -11.07 -10.59 22.05
CA TRP A 391 -11.67 -11.66 21.24
C TRP A 391 -10.76 -12.86 21.03
N PHE A 392 -9.46 -12.69 21.29
CA PHE A 392 -8.42 -13.72 21.15
C PHE A 392 -8.04 -14.23 22.52
N LYS A 393 -8.20 -15.56 22.75
CA LYS A 393 -8.06 -16.19 24.07
C LYS A 393 -6.64 -16.09 24.68
N ASP A 394 -5.63 -15.88 23.86
CA ASP A 394 -4.22 -15.96 24.27
C ASP A 394 -3.54 -14.58 24.37
N PHE A 395 -4.33 -13.53 24.56
CA PHE A 395 -3.74 -12.18 24.69
C PHE A 395 -2.70 -12.09 25.83
N LEU A 396 -2.89 -12.86 26.91
CA LEU A 396 -1.95 -12.94 28.02
C LEU A 396 -0.95 -14.13 27.91
N ASN A 397 -1.30 -15.19 27.19
CA ASN A 397 -0.45 -16.40 27.10
C ASN A 397 0.71 -16.29 26.11
N GLY A 398 0.75 -15.28 25.26
CA GLY A 398 1.87 -14.99 24.35
C GLY A 398 2.89 -13.98 24.90
N MET A 399 2.60 -13.34 26.03
CA MET A 399 3.53 -12.45 26.73
C MET A 399 4.39 -13.24 27.68
N THR A 400 5.70 -12.96 27.68
CA THR A 400 6.55 -13.41 28.78
C THR A 400 6.07 -12.77 30.09
N VAL A 401 6.26 -13.45 31.22
CA VAL A 401 5.85 -12.92 32.55
C VAL A 401 6.30 -11.47 32.77
N PRO A 402 7.53 -11.06 32.39
CA PRO A 402 7.96 -9.67 32.46
C PRO A 402 7.15 -8.71 31.58
N GLU A 403 6.77 -9.10 30.37
CA GLU A 403 5.99 -8.28 29.43
C GLU A 403 4.54 -8.13 29.89
N ALA A 404 3.93 -9.20 30.39
CA ALA A 404 2.59 -9.17 30.98
C ALA A 404 2.56 -8.27 32.23
N LEU A 405 3.58 -8.35 33.07
CA LEU A 405 3.74 -7.51 34.25
C LEU A 405 3.93 -6.03 33.87
N ALA A 406 4.73 -5.74 32.83
CA ALA A 406 4.94 -4.39 32.32
C ALA A 406 3.65 -3.79 31.73
N ASP A 407 2.84 -4.59 31.01
CA ASP A 407 1.53 -4.12 30.48
C ASP A 407 0.55 -3.81 31.61
N ILE A 408 0.46 -4.67 32.63
CA ILE A 408 -0.37 -4.45 33.82
C ILE A 408 0.08 -3.19 34.56
N MET A 409 1.37 -3.00 34.76
CA MET A 409 1.94 -1.81 35.42
C MET A 409 1.63 -0.53 34.63
N ASN A 410 1.75 -0.54 33.31
CA ASN A 410 1.42 0.60 32.45
C ASN A 410 -0.08 0.95 32.51
N ARG A 411 -0.96 -0.03 32.54
CA ARG A 411 -2.42 0.19 32.70
C ARG A 411 -2.76 0.75 34.07
N LEU A 412 -2.14 0.25 35.12
CA LEU A 412 -2.31 0.77 36.45
C LEU A 412 -1.85 2.23 36.55
N ASN A 413 -0.69 2.55 35.97
CA ASN A 413 -0.19 3.94 35.96
C ASN A 413 -1.13 4.87 35.15
N THR A 414 -1.69 4.41 34.05
CA THR A 414 -2.65 5.19 33.25
C THR A 414 -3.95 5.44 34.04
N LEU A 415 -4.49 4.42 34.70
CA LEU A 415 -5.66 4.54 35.55
C LEU A 415 -5.39 5.48 36.73
N GLN A 416 -4.22 5.37 37.35
CA GLN A 416 -3.80 6.28 38.44
C GLN A 416 -3.74 7.74 37.96
N GLN A 417 -3.23 8.00 36.78
CA GLN A 417 -3.21 9.33 36.18
C GLN A 417 -4.63 9.85 35.90
N GLN A 418 -5.53 9.01 35.39
CA GLN A 418 -6.94 9.38 35.18
C GLN A 418 -7.66 9.69 36.47
N VAL A 419 -7.47 8.88 37.51
CA VAL A 419 -8.01 9.13 38.87
C VAL A 419 -7.49 10.44 39.45
N ASN A 420 -6.19 10.71 39.32
CA ASN A 420 -5.60 11.95 39.76
C ASN A 420 -6.10 13.18 38.99
N GLN A 421 -6.37 13.05 37.69
CA GLN A 421 -7.01 14.12 36.91
C GLN A 421 -8.44 14.38 37.35
N LEU A 422 -9.24 13.35 37.58
CA LEU A 422 -10.61 13.47 38.08
C LEU A 422 -10.65 14.07 39.49
N ALA A 423 -9.73 13.68 40.36
CA ALA A 423 -9.60 14.24 41.69
C ALA A 423 -9.25 15.74 41.65
N ARG A 424 -8.38 16.18 40.76
CA ARG A 424 -8.05 17.60 40.55
C ARG A 424 -9.24 18.39 40.00
N GLN A 425 -10.00 17.82 39.07
CA GLN A 425 -11.22 18.44 38.53
C GLN A 425 -12.32 18.55 39.57
N GLY A 426 -12.45 17.58 40.48
CA GLY A 426 -13.38 17.62 41.60
C GLY A 426 -13.04 18.68 42.64
N GLN A 427 -11.76 19.03 42.83
CA GLN A 427 -11.31 20.07 43.76
C GLN A 427 -11.45 21.49 43.22
N THR A 428 -11.50 21.67 41.88
CA THR A 428 -11.70 22.97 41.24
C THR A 428 -13.17 23.37 41.10
N GLY A 429 -14.11 22.43 41.41
CA GLY A 429 -15.56 22.58 41.24
C GLY A 429 -16.36 23.00 42.47
N ASN A 430 -15.76 23.67 43.48
CA ASN A 430 -16.52 24.20 44.59
C ASN A 430 -16.69 25.73 44.48
N PRO A 431 -17.79 26.26 43.91
CA PRO A 431 -18.10 27.66 43.97
C PRO A 431 -18.61 27.95 45.39
N LYS A 432 -17.95 28.88 46.08
CA LYS A 432 -18.41 29.48 47.33
C LYS A 432 -19.87 29.88 47.20
N VAL A 433 -20.73 29.18 47.94
CA VAL A 433 -22.05 29.69 48.29
C VAL A 433 -21.82 30.81 49.29
N LYS A 434 -22.13 31.99 48.89
CA LYS A 434 -22.53 33.10 49.78
C LYS A 434 -23.99 33.42 49.52
#